data_c2a50a892257330dd2ecf96c656fb84c
#
_entry.id   c2a50a892257330dd2ecf96c656fb84c
#
_cell.length_a   1.000
_cell.length_b   1.000
_cell.length_c   1.000
_cell.angle_alpha   90.00
_cell.angle_beta   90.00
_cell.angle_gamma   90.00
#
_symmetry.space_group_name_H-M   'P 1'
#
loop_
_entity.id
_entity.type
_entity.pdbx_description
1 polymer ?
#
loop_
_entity_poly.entity_id
_entity_poly.type
_entity_poly.pdbx_seq_one_letter_code
_entity_poly.pdbx_strand_id
1 'polypeptide(L)'
;MELYAMPAATQAILDDSVVDIDAWLAEEVRVAFAQQEGTAFVTGDGVNKPKGFLTYPTVANASWTWGNVGFVTSGAAGAFPAANAADKLIDLVYAVKGTYRANGS
;
A
#
# COMPACT_ATOMS: atom_id res chain seq x y z
N MET A 1 13.75 11.50 1.95
CA MET A 1 13.82 10.03 1.80
C MET A 1 14.78 9.70 0.68
N GLU A 2 15.72 8.82 0.92
CA GLU A 2 16.64 8.32 -0.11
C GLU A 2 16.41 6.83 -0.32
N LEU A 3 16.32 6.43 -1.58
CA LEU A 3 16.33 5.03 -2.00
C LEU A 3 17.58 4.75 -2.80
N TYR A 4 18.28 3.67 -2.48
CA TYR A 4 19.45 3.26 -3.23
C TYR A 4 19.45 1.75 -3.47
N ALA A 5 20.08 1.34 -4.56
CA ALA A 5 20.36 -0.05 -4.87
C ALA A 5 21.76 -0.15 -5.45
N MET A 6 22.45 -1.26 -5.18
CA MET A 6 23.81 -1.49 -5.66
C MET A 6 23.87 -2.85 -6.39
N PRO A 7 23.39 -2.93 -7.63
CA PRO A 7 23.56 -4.13 -8.43
C PRO A 7 25.03 -4.31 -8.83
N ALA A 8 25.47 -5.54 -8.96
CA ALA A 8 26.79 -5.88 -9.42
C ALA A 8 26.75 -7.00 -10.46
N ALA A 9 27.57 -6.87 -11.49
CA ALA A 9 27.72 -7.90 -12.52
C ALA A 9 29.21 -8.00 -12.90
N THR A 10 29.64 -9.18 -13.36
CA THR A 10 31.00 -9.35 -13.86
C THR A 10 31.11 -8.82 -15.28
N GLN A 11 32.29 -8.32 -15.67
CA GLN A 11 32.54 -7.84 -17.01
C GLN A 11 32.38 -8.96 -18.06
N ALA A 12 32.73 -10.19 -17.71
CA ALA A 12 32.58 -11.34 -18.59
C ALA A 12 31.10 -11.61 -18.95
N ILE A 13 30.18 -11.44 -17.98
CA ILE A 13 28.74 -11.57 -18.22
C ILE A 13 28.25 -10.44 -19.13
N LEU A 14 28.73 -9.22 -18.95
CA LEU A 14 28.34 -8.09 -19.79
C LEU A 14 28.81 -8.28 -21.24
N ASP A 15 29.99 -8.83 -21.45
CA ASP A 15 30.57 -9.02 -22.78
C ASP A 15 30.04 -10.26 -23.51
N ASP A 16 29.80 -11.35 -22.80
CA ASP A 16 29.47 -12.68 -23.38
C ASP A 16 27.99 -13.05 -23.34
N SER A 17 27.15 -12.23 -22.68
CA SER A 17 25.71 -12.54 -22.55
C SER A 17 24.97 -12.35 -23.86
N VAL A 18 24.11 -13.31 -24.19
CA VAL A 18 23.13 -13.21 -25.29
C VAL A 18 21.96 -12.30 -24.90
N VAL A 19 21.73 -12.13 -23.59
CA VAL A 19 20.68 -11.26 -23.04
C VAL A 19 21.29 -9.90 -22.72
N ASP A 20 20.52 -8.84 -22.95
CA ASP A 20 20.90 -7.48 -22.57
C ASP A 20 20.90 -7.36 -21.02
N ILE A 21 22.09 -7.51 -20.43
CA ILE A 21 22.27 -7.46 -18.99
C ILE A 21 21.98 -6.05 -18.44
N ASP A 22 22.29 -5.01 -19.20
CA ASP A 22 22.02 -3.63 -18.77
C ASP A 22 20.50 -3.40 -18.62
N ALA A 23 19.72 -3.83 -19.58
CA ALA A 23 18.26 -3.74 -19.52
C ALA A 23 17.68 -4.60 -18.39
N TRP A 24 18.21 -5.81 -18.20
CA TRP A 24 17.80 -6.69 -17.11
C TRP A 24 18.12 -6.08 -15.74
N LEU A 25 19.31 -5.55 -15.53
CA LEU A 25 19.70 -4.87 -14.29
C LEU A 25 18.82 -3.64 -14.02
N ALA A 26 18.53 -2.84 -15.04
CA ALA A 26 17.65 -1.68 -14.90
C ALA A 26 16.24 -2.08 -14.47
N GLU A 27 15.70 -3.17 -15.00
CA GLU A 27 14.39 -3.69 -14.60
C GLU A 27 14.39 -4.21 -13.16
N GLU A 28 15.42 -4.94 -12.73
CA GLU A 28 15.56 -5.43 -11.36
C GLU A 28 15.65 -4.28 -10.35
N VAL A 29 16.40 -3.23 -10.67
CA VAL A 29 16.48 -2.02 -9.83
C VAL A 29 15.11 -1.33 -9.74
N ARG A 30 14.40 -1.24 -10.85
CA ARG A 30 13.05 -0.65 -10.89
C ARG A 30 12.08 -1.43 -9.99
N VAL A 31 12.10 -2.75 -10.05
CA VAL A 31 11.26 -3.62 -9.20
C VAL A 31 11.63 -3.45 -7.72
N ALA A 32 12.92 -3.43 -7.39
CA ALA A 32 13.40 -3.24 -6.02
C ALA A 32 12.93 -1.89 -5.44
N PHE A 33 13.01 -0.81 -6.20
CA PHE A 33 12.52 0.50 -5.79
C PHE A 33 11.00 0.51 -5.60
N ALA A 34 10.26 -0.07 -6.54
CA ALA A 34 8.81 -0.17 -6.43
C ALA A 34 8.37 -0.94 -5.18
N GLN A 35 9.06 -2.02 -4.83
CA GLN A 35 8.79 -2.79 -3.61
C GLN A 35 9.09 -1.98 -2.34
N GLN A 36 10.21 -1.27 -2.29
CA GLN A 36 10.58 -0.44 -1.14
C GLN A 36 9.59 0.72 -0.96
N GLU A 37 9.23 1.39 -2.03
CA GLU A 37 8.23 2.47 -1.99
C GLU A 37 6.87 1.94 -1.56
N GLY A 38 6.41 0.83 -2.12
CA GLY A 38 5.15 0.19 -1.76
C GLY A 38 5.10 -0.19 -0.29
N THR A 39 6.17 -0.78 0.25
CA THR A 39 6.28 -1.10 1.68
C THR A 39 6.22 0.17 2.53
N ALA A 40 6.92 1.23 2.15
CA ALA A 40 6.92 2.49 2.88
C ALA A 40 5.53 3.17 2.88
N PHE A 41 4.79 3.11 1.78
CA PHE A 41 3.45 3.69 1.70
C PHE A 41 2.41 2.92 2.53
N VAL A 42 2.63 1.62 2.75
CA VAL A 42 1.73 0.80 3.56
C VAL A 42 2.10 0.86 5.06
N THR A 43 3.35 0.60 5.41
CA THR A 43 3.81 0.40 6.79
C THR A 43 4.94 1.32 7.23
N GLY A 44 5.29 2.33 6.44
CA GLY A 44 6.34 3.29 6.79
C GLY A 44 6.05 4.02 8.10
N ASP A 45 7.06 4.22 8.92
CA ASP A 45 6.94 4.88 10.23
C ASP A 45 6.99 6.41 10.16
N GLY A 46 7.33 6.98 9.02
CA GLY A 46 7.47 8.43 8.83
C GLY A 46 8.82 9.00 9.25
N VAL A 47 9.80 8.15 9.62
CA VAL A 47 11.17 8.57 9.93
C VAL A 47 12.05 8.31 8.71
N ASN A 48 12.50 9.36 8.06
CA ASN A 48 13.26 9.32 6.80
C ASN A 48 12.59 8.54 5.65
N LYS A 49 11.31 8.28 5.76
CA LYS A 49 10.46 7.62 4.75
C LYS A 49 9.01 8.08 4.90
N PRO A 50 8.14 7.90 3.90
CA PRO A 50 6.73 8.23 4.01
C PRO A 50 6.07 7.49 5.16
N LYS A 51 5.12 8.13 5.82
CA LYS A 51 4.29 7.48 6.81
C LYS A 51 3.21 6.67 6.11
N GLY A 52 3.22 5.36 6.30
CA GLY A 52 2.26 4.45 5.70
C GLY A 52 0.87 4.57 6.32
N PHE A 53 -0.17 4.26 5.57
CA PHE A 53 -1.54 4.41 6.04
C PHE A 53 -1.88 3.46 7.23
N LEU A 54 -1.21 2.32 7.35
CA LEU A 54 -1.41 1.38 8.46
C LEU A 54 -0.79 1.85 9.78
N THR A 55 0.09 2.85 9.76
CA THR A 55 0.72 3.41 10.98
C THR A 55 -0.06 4.56 11.59
N TYR A 56 -1.11 5.04 10.94
CA TYR A 56 -2.02 6.03 11.51
C TYR A 56 -2.93 5.38 12.55
N PRO A 57 -3.28 6.11 13.62
CA PRO A 57 -4.26 5.63 14.58
C PRO A 57 -5.59 5.33 13.89
N THR A 58 -6.21 4.22 14.25
CA THR A 58 -7.53 3.84 13.74
C THR A 58 -8.60 4.19 14.77
N VAL A 59 -9.70 4.78 14.34
CA VAL A 59 -10.85 5.13 15.17
C VAL A 59 -12.15 4.71 14.52
N ALA A 60 -13.17 4.45 15.32
CA ALA A 60 -14.50 4.15 14.78
C ALA A 60 -14.99 5.32 13.91
N ASN A 61 -15.61 5.02 12.78
CA ASN A 61 -16.05 6.05 11.82
C ASN A 61 -16.99 7.08 12.45
N ALA A 62 -17.79 6.69 13.43
CA ALA A 62 -18.71 7.61 14.14
C ALA A 62 -17.99 8.69 14.96
N SER A 63 -16.76 8.41 15.43
CA SER A 63 -15.93 9.34 16.21
C SER A 63 -14.68 9.77 15.46
N TRP A 64 -14.72 9.75 14.14
CA TRP A 64 -13.59 10.08 13.30
C TRP A 64 -13.15 11.54 13.49
N THR A 65 -11.83 11.73 13.62
CA THR A 65 -11.19 13.05 13.67
C THR A 65 -10.07 13.10 12.64
N TRP A 66 -9.74 14.30 12.18
CA TRP A 66 -8.66 14.49 11.21
C TRP A 66 -7.32 13.94 11.73
N GLY A 67 -6.58 13.25 10.87
CA GLY A 67 -5.31 12.61 11.23
C GLY A 67 -5.43 11.13 11.62
N ASN A 68 -6.64 10.57 11.66
CA ASN A 68 -6.89 9.17 11.94
C ASN A 68 -7.54 8.46 10.75
N VAL A 69 -7.39 7.16 10.70
CA VAL A 69 -8.08 6.31 9.72
C VAL A 69 -9.37 5.78 10.35
N GLY A 70 -10.51 6.07 9.71
CA GLY A 70 -11.81 5.54 10.14
C GLY A 70 -11.95 4.06 9.78
N PHE A 71 -12.58 3.29 10.66
CA PHE A 71 -12.93 1.90 10.36
C PHE A 71 -14.40 1.60 10.63
N VAL A 72 -14.94 0.65 9.91
CA VAL A 72 -16.28 0.09 10.13
C VAL A 72 -16.11 -1.37 10.50
N THR A 73 -16.68 -1.78 11.63
CA THR A 73 -16.58 -3.17 12.09
C THR A 73 -17.49 -4.10 11.28
N SER A 74 -16.99 -5.31 10.98
CA SER A 74 -17.79 -6.35 10.33
C SER A 74 -18.92 -6.90 11.25
N GLY A 75 -18.77 -6.75 12.56
CA GLY A 75 -19.72 -7.26 13.55
C GLY A 75 -19.44 -8.66 14.07
N ALA A 76 -18.42 -9.35 13.52
CA ALA A 76 -17.97 -10.65 14.02
C ALA A 76 -16.44 -10.78 13.82
N ALA A 77 -15.78 -11.50 14.71
CA ALA A 77 -14.32 -11.71 14.64
C ALA A 77 -13.98 -12.64 13.47
N GLY A 78 -13.22 -12.12 12.49
CA GLY A 78 -12.78 -12.87 11.32
C GLY A 78 -13.87 -13.29 10.33
N ALA A 79 -15.09 -12.78 10.49
CA ALA A 79 -16.25 -13.14 9.66
C ALA A 79 -17.22 -11.98 9.53
N PHE A 80 -18.23 -12.13 8.69
CA PHE A 80 -19.42 -11.27 8.69
C PHE A 80 -20.43 -11.77 9.72
N PRO A 81 -21.35 -10.90 10.23
CA PRO A 81 -22.40 -11.32 11.13
C PRO A 81 -23.34 -12.34 10.44
N ALA A 82 -23.93 -13.22 11.23
CA ALA A 82 -24.83 -14.26 10.73
C ALA A 82 -26.10 -13.70 10.07
N ALA A 83 -26.50 -12.48 10.44
CA ALA A 83 -27.65 -11.79 9.86
C ALA A 83 -27.21 -10.43 9.28
N ASN A 84 -27.81 -10.03 8.16
CA ASN A 84 -27.60 -8.74 7.51
C ASN A 84 -26.12 -8.44 7.15
N ALA A 85 -25.40 -9.45 6.69
CA ALA A 85 -24.01 -9.30 6.28
C ALA A 85 -23.81 -8.24 5.19
N ALA A 86 -24.73 -8.12 4.26
CA ALA A 86 -24.71 -7.13 3.19
C ALA A 86 -24.81 -5.69 3.70
N ASP A 87 -25.54 -5.46 4.81
CA ASP A 87 -25.70 -4.12 5.37
C ASP A 87 -24.35 -3.55 5.82
N LYS A 88 -23.42 -4.38 6.29
CA LYS A 88 -22.07 -3.95 6.68
C LYS A 88 -21.23 -3.46 5.50
N LEU A 89 -21.40 -4.08 4.35
CA LEU A 89 -20.74 -3.62 3.11
C LEU A 89 -21.34 -2.30 2.63
N ILE A 90 -22.66 -2.17 2.73
CA ILE A 90 -23.36 -0.93 2.40
C ILE A 90 -22.94 0.19 3.35
N ASP A 91 -22.87 -0.07 4.66
CA ASP A 91 -22.38 0.89 5.66
C ASP A 91 -20.96 1.36 5.34
N LEU A 92 -20.07 0.46 4.93
CA LEU A 92 -18.71 0.79 4.54
C LEU A 92 -18.67 1.74 3.32
N VAL A 93 -19.47 1.44 2.29
CA VAL A 93 -19.55 2.29 1.09
C VAL A 93 -20.10 3.68 1.44
N TYR A 94 -21.13 3.77 2.27
CA TYR A 94 -21.72 5.04 2.67
C TYR A 94 -20.90 5.79 3.73
N ALA A 95 -19.96 5.15 4.42
CA ALA A 95 -18.99 5.80 5.29
C ALA A 95 -18.01 6.70 4.49
N VAL A 96 -17.77 6.41 3.22
CA VAL A 96 -16.97 7.23 2.33
C VAL A 96 -17.73 8.51 1.97
N LYS A 97 -17.05 9.65 2.06
CA LYS A 97 -17.64 10.96 1.72
C LYS A 97 -18.20 10.96 0.30
N GLY A 98 -19.34 11.61 0.11
CA GLY A 98 -20.07 11.63 -1.16
C GLY A 98 -19.25 12.09 -2.38
N THR A 99 -18.33 13.04 -2.19
CA THR A 99 -17.43 13.51 -3.24
C THR A 99 -16.49 12.42 -3.77
N TYR A 100 -16.03 11.54 -2.91
CA TYR A 100 -15.18 10.40 -3.31
C TYR A 100 -16.00 9.29 -3.95
N ARG A 101 -17.23 9.06 -3.46
CA ARG A 101 -18.14 8.07 -4.07
C ARG A 101 -18.54 8.44 -5.49
N ALA A 102 -18.73 9.73 -5.76
CA ALA A 102 -19.12 10.20 -7.09
C ALA A 102 -18.01 10.00 -8.15
N ASN A 103 -16.75 9.95 -7.73
CA ASN A 103 -15.59 9.75 -8.60
C ASN A 103 -15.12 8.29 -8.68
N GLY A 104 -15.73 7.39 -7.91
CA GLY A 104 -15.34 5.99 -7.78
C GLY A 104 -16.29 5.01 -8.46
N SER A 105 -16.78 5.35 -9.65
CA SER A 105 -17.61 4.45 -10.48
C SER A 105 -16.76 3.54 -11.33
#